data_9343fea24d05edcdc552f937c8ad603f
#
_entry.id   9343fea24d05edcdc552f937c8ad603f
#
_cell.length_a   1.000
_cell.length_b   1.000
_cell.length_c   1.000
_cell.angle_alpha   90.00
_cell.angle_beta   90.00
_cell.angle_gamma   90.00
#
_symmetry.space_group_name_H-M   'P 1'
#
loop_
_entity.id
_entity.type
_entity.pdbx_description
1 polymer ?
#
loop_
_entity_poly.entity_id
_entity_poly.type
_entity_poly.pdbx_seq_one_letter_code
_entity_poly.pdbx_strand_id
1 'polypeptide(L)'
;IKGHCVHKGVLKEPILNESRRGKSDSNAPTALLVLDLDDYKPEVRLPASGITSAHLTATVEAIRAELPEPLRSASCIANASSSTGMKADGVIGLHLFFLLEHSVPVSQLTHWLTGLNFCVEGFQSQLKLNRSGMSVKWVCDPVVARNSQLIYISAPEMVGVTDPFVTPADRWALVQGATPTCNLLPTLVNLVPATVQQVAERTLSELRKSLGLKTLKPSYRRMDIDGEKVQVLTNPDQLQMTLIRTTDKYAYWNINGGDSNAYYNPVGNPEIIFNFKGEAPFEMKRANEDVYNWYCEQYKTQI
;
A
#
# COMPACT_ATOMS: atom_id res chain seq x y z
N ILE A 1 9.72 13.62 7.18
CA ILE A 1 8.42 14.26 6.94
C ILE A 1 7.60 14.13 8.21
N LYS A 2 7.32 15.23 8.91
CA LYS A 2 6.35 15.24 10.01
C LYS A 2 4.96 15.42 9.39
N GLY A 3 4.27 14.33 9.12
CA GLY A 3 2.91 14.38 8.60
C GLY A 3 1.88 14.02 9.67
N HIS A 4 0.69 14.58 9.57
CA HIS A 4 -0.45 14.09 10.32
C HIS A 4 -0.97 12.81 9.67
N CYS A 5 -1.35 11.83 10.47
CA CYS A 5 -1.94 10.60 9.98
C CYS A 5 -3.32 10.39 10.63
N VAL A 6 -4.18 9.70 9.91
CA VAL A 6 -5.51 9.33 10.39
C VAL A 6 -5.54 7.83 10.64
N HIS A 7 -6.07 7.44 11.78
CA HIS A 7 -6.43 6.07 12.07
C HIS A 7 -7.88 5.80 11.65
N LYS A 8 -8.10 4.76 10.87
CA LYS A 8 -9.44 4.33 10.47
C LYS A 8 -10.16 3.51 11.54
N GLY A 9 -9.41 2.95 12.46
CA GLY A 9 -9.95 2.09 13.52
C GLY A 9 -10.23 2.85 14.81
N VAL A 10 -11.01 2.21 15.67
CA VAL A 10 -11.23 2.70 17.04
C VAL A 10 -9.92 2.60 17.81
N LEU A 11 -9.42 3.72 18.28
CA LEU A 11 -8.28 3.76 19.18
C LEU A 11 -8.77 3.44 20.60
N LYS A 12 -8.07 2.55 21.29
CA LYS A 12 -8.32 2.24 22.71
C LYS A 12 -7.94 3.41 23.62
N GLU A 13 -6.93 4.18 23.18
CA GLU A 13 -6.40 5.35 23.88
C GLU A 13 -5.65 6.28 22.91
N PRO A 14 -5.49 7.57 23.22
CA PRO A 14 -4.67 8.47 22.42
C PRO A 14 -3.22 7.98 22.31
N ILE A 15 -2.64 8.09 21.11
CA ILE A 15 -1.25 7.72 20.85
C ILE A 15 -0.41 8.99 20.86
N LEU A 16 0.36 9.18 21.93
CA LEU A 16 1.28 10.30 22.09
C LEU A 16 2.71 9.76 22.25
N ASN A 17 3.53 9.96 21.21
CA ASN A 17 4.98 9.62 21.22
C ASN A 17 5.32 8.14 21.54
N GLU A 18 4.38 7.21 21.35
CA GLU A 18 4.52 5.80 21.63
C GLU A 18 4.33 4.93 20.38
N SER A 19 4.69 3.65 20.50
CA SER A 19 4.35 2.67 19.48
C SER A 19 2.84 2.50 19.36
N ARG A 20 2.33 2.42 18.14
CA ARG A 20 0.91 2.18 17.86
C ARG A 20 0.48 0.72 18.04
N ARG A 21 1.42 -0.19 18.29
CA ARG A 21 1.17 -1.62 18.43
C ARG A 21 0.16 -1.87 19.56
N GLY A 22 -0.91 -2.59 19.24
CA GLY A 22 -1.99 -2.90 20.18
C GLY A 22 -2.90 -1.73 20.55
N LYS A 23 -2.68 -0.51 20.01
CA LYS A 23 -3.50 0.68 20.31
C LYS A 23 -4.76 0.77 19.46
N SER A 24 -4.87 0.03 18.35
CA SER A 24 -6.07 -0.06 17.53
C SER A 24 -6.63 -1.48 17.52
N ASP A 25 -7.93 -1.61 17.40
CA ASP A 25 -8.56 -2.90 17.13
C ASP A 25 -8.49 -3.19 15.62
N SER A 26 -7.61 -4.11 15.25
CA SER A 26 -7.39 -4.49 13.84
C SER A 26 -8.57 -5.21 13.22
N ASN A 27 -9.49 -5.76 14.04
CA ASN A 27 -10.63 -6.56 13.60
C ASN A 27 -11.96 -5.81 13.63
N ALA A 28 -12.00 -4.63 14.27
CA ALA A 28 -13.22 -3.85 14.33
C ALA A 28 -13.72 -3.49 12.92
N PRO A 29 -15.02 -3.68 12.63
CA PRO A 29 -15.60 -3.20 11.39
C PRO A 29 -15.42 -1.70 11.22
N THR A 30 -15.25 -1.23 10.00
CA THR A 30 -15.09 0.19 9.68
C THR A 30 -16.20 0.70 8.77
N ALA A 31 -16.66 1.92 9.02
CA ALA A 31 -17.56 2.66 8.13
C ALA A 31 -16.78 3.62 7.19
N LEU A 32 -15.46 3.60 7.23
CA LEU A 32 -14.61 4.40 6.33
C LEU A 32 -13.90 3.48 5.34
N LEU A 33 -14.22 3.63 4.06
CA LEU A 33 -13.48 3.03 2.97
C LEU A 33 -12.47 4.05 2.43
N VAL A 34 -11.24 3.60 2.25
CA VAL A 34 -10.21 4.38 1.56
C VAL A 34 -9.74 3.60 0.35
N LEU A 35 -9.72 4.25 -0.81
CA LEU A 35 -8.97 3.78 -1.96
C LEU A 35 -7.63 4.51 -1.95
N ASP A 36 -6.56 3.78 -1.76
CA ASP A 36 -5.19 4.30 -1.84
C ASP A 36 -4.64 3.92 -3.21
N LEU A 37 -4.64 4.89 -4.13
CA LEU A 37 -4.19 4.71 -5.50
C LEU A 37 -2.72 5.10 -5.62
N ASP A 38 -1.88 4.11 -5.86
CA ASP A 38 -0.43 4.27 -5.96
C ASP A 38 0.04 4.12 -7.41
N ASP A 39 0.79 5.13 -7.90
CA ASP A 39 1.35 5.12 -9.26
C ASP A 39 0.30 4.88 -10.36
N TYR A 40 -0.90 5.38 -10.16
CA TYR A 40 -1.98 5.27 -11.12
C TYR A 40 -1.87 6.33 -12.21
N LYS A 41 -2.20 5.95 -13.44
CA LYS A 41 -2.20 6.84 -14.61
C LYS A 41 -3.63 6.99 -15.12
N PRO A 42 -4.38 8.01 -14.67
CA PRO A 42 -5.75 8.23 -15.08
C PRO A 42 -5.83 8.75 -16.53
N GLU A 43 -6.98 8.60 -17.16
CA GLU A 43 -7.24 9.19 -18.48
C GLU A 43 -7.20 10.71 -18.43
N VAL A 44 -7.89 11.31 -17.45
CA VAL A 44 -7.85 12.76 -17.20
C VAL A 44 -6.66 13.06 -16.31
N ARG A 45 -5.62 13.64 -16.92
CA ARG A 45 -4.35 13.91 -16.24
C ARG A 45 -4.36 15.26 -15.55
N LEU A 46 -3.66 15.31 -14.42
CA LEU A 46 -3.32 16.60 -13.79
C LEU A 46 -2.28 17.35 -14.63
N PRO A 47 -2.33 18.70 -14.67
CA PRO A 47 -1.26 19.50 -15.28
C PRO A 47 0.06 19.30 -14.53
N ALA A 48 1.18 19.57 -15.20
CA ALA A 48 2.52 19.41 -14.61
C ALA A 48 2.80 20.41 -13.46
N SER A 49 2.09 21.53 -13.41
CA SER A 49 2.18 22.55 -12.37
C SER A 49 0.91 23.39 -12.35
N GLY A 50 0.73 24.20 -11.31
CA GLY A 50 -0.46 25.03 -11.16
C GLY A 50 -1.72 24.19 -10.92
N ILE A 51 -1.57 23.04 -10.26
CA ILE A 51 -2.68 22.15 -9.95
C ILE A 51 -3.59 22.80 -8.92
N THR A 52 -4.88 22.85 -9.23
CA THR A 52 -5.93 23.35 -8.33
C THR A 52 -6.85 22.23 -7.90
N SER A 53 -7.66 22.48 -6.87
CA SER A 53 -8.73 21.54 -6.45
C SER A 53 -9.73 21.25 -7.57
N ALA A 54 -9.96 22.16 -8.51
CA ALA A 54 -10.81 21.92 -9.68
C ALA A 54 -10.19 20.87 -10.64
N HIS A 55 -8.87 20.96 -10.89
CA HIS A 55 -8.17 19.94 -11.66
C HIS A 55 -8.22 18.57 -10.97
N LEU A 56 -8.03 18.55 -9.65
CA LEU A 56 -8.13 17.31 -8.85
C LEU A 56 -9.55 16.73 -8.92
N THR A 57 -10.59 17.57 -8.80
CA THR A 57 -11.99 17.16 -8.93
C THR A 57 -12.26 16.50 -10.26
N ALA A 58 -11.86 17.13 -11.39
CA ALA A 58 -12.09 16.56 -12.72
C ALA A 58 -11.38 15.21 -12.91
N THR A 59 -10.15 15.06 -12.40
CA THR A 59 -9.43 13.79 -12.44
C THR A 59 -10.14 12.73 -11.60
N VAL A 60 -10.61 13.07 -10.40
CA VAL A 60 -11.30 12.13 -9.51
C VAL A 60 -12.68 11.73 -10.06
N GLU A 61 -13.40 12.65 -10.72
CA GLU A 61 -14.66 12.33 -11.40
C GLU A 61 -14.45 11.30 -12.51
N ALA A 62 -13.41 11.45 -13.31
CA ALA A 62 -13.05 10.48 -14.34
C ALA A 62 -12.71 9.10 -13.73
N ILE A 63 -11.88 9.06 -12.68
CA ILE A 63 -11.58 7.81 -11.96
C ILE A 63 -12.85 7.19 -11.41
N ARG A 64 -13.71 7.98 -10.78
CA ARG A 64 -14.95 7.51 -10.16
C ARG A 64 -15.92 6.94 -11.19
N ALA A 65 -15.94 7.45 -12.41
CA ALA A 65 -16.75 6.92 -13.51
C ALA A 65 -16.40 5.48 -13.89
N GLU A 66 -15.16 5.06 -13.68
CA GLU A 66 -14.71 3.69 -13.92
C GLU A 66 -15.03 2.73 -12.75
N LEU A 67 -15.30 3.26 -11.55
CA LEU A 67 -15.54 2.46 -10.35
C LEU A 67 -16.90 1.75 -10.39
N PRO A 68 -17.10 0.66 -9.62
CA PRO A 68 -18.39 0.02 -9.42
C PRO A 68 -19.45 1.00 -8.93
N GLU A 69 -20.73 0.73 -9.28
CA GLU A 69 -21.86 1.63 -9.03
C GLU A 69 -21.94 2.19 -7.60
N PRO A 70 -21.75 1.43 -6.53
CA PRO A 70 -21.81 2.00 -5.18
C PRO A 70 -20.82 3.15 -4.94
N LEU A 71 -19.62 3.10 -5.56
CA LEU A 71 -18.63 4.17 -5.46
C LEU A 71 -18.88 5.28 -6.47
N ARG A 72 -19.39 4.93 -7.66
CA ARG A 72 -19.68 5.89 -8.72
C ARG A 72 -20.70 6.92 -8.29
N SER A 73 -21.73 6.50 -7.58
CA SER A 73 -22.82 7.35 -7.11
C SER A 73 -22.51 8.06 -5.79
N ALA A 74 -21.53 7.58 -5.01
CA ALA A 74 -21.25 8.14 -3.69
C ALA A 74 -20.34 9.38 -3.77
N SER A 75 -20.57 10.33 -2.86
CA SER A 75 -19.66 11.45 -2.61
C SER A 75 -18.35 10.92 -2.00
N CYS A 76 -17.23 11.56 -2.32
CA CYS A 76 -15.96 11.24 -1.71
C CYS A 76 -15.11 12.48 -1.45
N ILE A 77 -14.21 12.36 -0.49
CA ILE A 77 -13.13 13.33 -0.29
C ILE A 77 -11.87 12.76 -0.94
N ALA A 78 -11.24 13.55 -1.79
CA ALA A 78 -9.97 13.22 -2.41
C ALA A 78 -8.82 13.96 -1.73
N ASN A 79 -7.70 13.27 -1.54
CA ASN A 79 -6.46 13.84 -1.08
C ASN A 79 -5.30 13.39 -1.97
N ALA A 80 -4.62 14.33 -2.60
CA ALA A 80 -3.44 14.04 -3.41
C ALA A 80 -2.25 13.72 -2.50
N SER A 81 -1.60 12.58 -2.75
CA SER A 81 -0.40 12.17 -2.01
C SER A 81 0.76 13.15 -2.22
N SER A 82 1.77 13.08 -1.37
CA SER A 82 2.96 13.95 -1.44
C SER A 82 3.68 13.91 -2.79
N SER A 83 3.66 12.77 -3.47
CA SER A 83 4.34 12.56 -4.75
C SER A 83 3.52 12.95 -5.99
N THR A 84 2.26 13.32 -5.82
CA THR A 84 1.37 13.69 -6.94
C THR A 84 1.85 14.98 -7.60
N GLY A 85 1.97 14.96 -8.93
CA GLY A 85 2.52 16.05 -9.72
C GLY A 85 4.05 16.12 -9.76
N MET A 86 4.75 15.28 -8.94
CA MET A 86 6.21 15.22 -8.88
C MET A 86 6.80 14.12 -9.77
N LYS A 87 5.98 13.16 -10.17
CA LYS A 87 6.41 12.03 -11.00
C LYS A 87 6.22 12.36 -12.48
N ALA A 88 7.16 11.89 -13.29
CA ALA A 88 7.03 11.94 -14.75
C ALA A 88 5.78 11.15 -15.22
N ASP A 89 5.36 11.39 -16.46
CA ASP A 89 4.31 10.63 -17.15
C ASP A 89 2.87 10.77 -16.65
N GLY A 90 2.57 11.78 -15.81
CA GLY A 90 1.22 12.02 -15.32
C GLY A 90 0.70 10.96 -14.35
N VAL A 91 1.62 10.27 -13.68
CA VAL A 91 1.32 9.29 -12.63
C VAL A 91 0.93 10.01 -11.35
N ILE A 92 -0.14 9.56 -10.71
CA ILE A 92 -0.66 10.16 -9.49
C ILE A 92 -0.66 9.15 -8.34
N GLY A 93 -0.69 9.69 -7.12
CA GLY A 93 -1.04 8.99 -5.90
C GLY A 93 -2.21 9.70 -5.24
N LEU A 94 -3.29 9.01 -4.96
CA LEU A 94 -4.51 9.58 -4.41
C LEU A 94 -5.07 8.72 -3.29
N HIS A 95 -5.59 9.38 -2.25
CA HIS A 95 -6.48 8.75 -1.29
C HIS A 95 -7.91 9.24 -1.56
N LEU A 96 -8.83 8.32 -1.83
CA LEU A 96 -10.25 8.61 -1.95
C LEU A 96 -10.99 8.05 -0.74
N PHE A 97 -11.60 8.92 0.04
CA PHE A 97 -12.31 8.58 1.27
C PHE A 97 -13.80 8.54 1.02
N PHE A 98 -14.41 7.38 1.24
CA PHE A 98 -15.86 7.17 1.15
C PHE A 98 -16.42 6.82 2.51
N LEU A 99 -17.54 7.44 2.88
CA LEU A 99 -18.29 7.03 4.05
C LEU A 99 -19.21 5.86 3.66
N LEU A 100 -19.10 4.76 4.36
CA LEU A 100 -19.94 3.59 4.14
C LEU A 100 -21.27 3.75 4.89
N GLU A 101 -22.37 3.29 4.28
CA GLU A 101 -23.68 3.24 4.91
C GLU A 101 -23.71 2.27 6.09
N HIS A 102 -22.98 1.17 5.97
CA HIS A 102 -22.83 0.14 7.01
C HIS A 102 -21.36 -0.18 7.26
N SER A 103 -21.04 -0.46 8.52
CA SER A 103 -19.69 -0.92 8.87
C SER A 103 -19.40 -2.29 8.27
N VAL A 104 -18.21 -2.46 7.70
CA VAL A 104 -17.78 -3.69 7.02
C VAL A 104 -16.55 -4.25 7.71
N PRO A 105 -16.48 -5.58 7.92
CA PRO A 105 -15.28 -6.23 8.45
C PRO A 105 -14.04 -5.98 7.59
N VAL A 106 -12.91 -5.71 8.23
CA VAL A 106 -11.63 -5.42 7.56
C VAL A 106 -11.23 -6.52 6.58
N SER A 107 -11.44 -7.78 6.93
CA SER A 107 -11.10 -8.91 6.04
C SER A 107 -11.92 -8.89 4.75
N GLN A 108 -13.20 -8.57 4.82
CA GLN A 108 -14.04 -8.43 3.64
C GLN A 108 -13.62 -7.25 2.77
N LEU A 109 -13.30 -6.09 3.39
CA LEU A 109 -12.79 -4.93 2.66
C LEU A 109 -11.45 -5.23 1.97
N THR A 110 -10.56 -5.97 2.61
CA THR A 110 -9.28 -6.36 2.00
C THR A 110 -9.49 -7.21 0.74
N HIS A 111 -10.36 -8.21 0.81
CA HIS A 111 -10.69 -9.02 -0.37
C HIS A 111 -11.41 -8.20 -1.45
N TRP A 112 -12.32 -7.33 -1.05
CA TRP A 112 -13.04 -6.46 -1.96
C TRP A 112 -12.10 -5.49 -2.71
N LEU A 113 -11.18 -4.82 -2.00
CA LEU A 113 -10.16 -3.96 -2.60
C LEU A 113 -9.22 -4.74 -3.52
N THR A 114 -8.85 -5.96 -3.14
CA THR A 114 -8.08 -6.83 -4.03
C THR A 114 -8.88 -7.13 -5.31
N GLY A 115 -10.15 -7.48 -5.19
CA GLY A 115 -11.05 -7.72 -6.32
C GLY A 115 -11.25 -6.50 -7.20
N LEU A 116 -11.32 -5.30 -6.62
CA LEU A 116 -11.47 -4.05 -7.33
C LEU A 116 -10.35 -3.84 -8.37
N ASN A 117 -9.11 -4.23 -8.06
CA ASN A 117 -8.00 -4.14 -9.01
C ASN A 117 -8.17 -5.01 -10.25
N PHE A 118 -9.05 -6.02 -10.21
CA PHE A 118 -9.34 -6.89 -11.36
C PHE A 118 -10.63 -6.51 -12.08
N CYS A 119 -11.53 -5.81 -11.40
CA CYS A 119 -12.84 -5.43 -11.95
C CYS A 119 -12.80 -4.07 -12.67
N VAL A 120 -11.90 -3.17 -12.30
CA VAL A 120 -11.73 -1.87 -12.94
C VAL A 120 -10.65 -2.00 -14.01
N GLU A 121 -11.03 -1.81 -15.28
CA GLU A 121 -10.14 -2.00 -16.43
C GLU A 121 -8.89 -1.12 -16.34
N GLY A 122 -9.07 0.15 -15.96
CA GLY A 122 -7.98 1.10 -15.75
C GLY A 122 -6.99 0.65 -14.66
N PHE A 123 -7.44 -0.08 -13.63
CA PHE A 123 -6.57 -0.63 -12.60
C PHE A 123 -5.89 -1.92 -13.09
N GLN A 124 -6.67 -2.84 -13.65
CA GLN A 124 -6.17 -4.13 -14.12
C GLN A 124 -5.05 -3.97 -15.14
N SER A 125 -5.21 -3.07 -16.11
CA SER A 125 -4.23 -2.82 -17.17
C SER A 125 -2.90 -2.24 -16.67
N GLN A 126 -2.87 -1.68 -15.45
CA GLN A 126 -1.70 -1.05 -14.85
C GLN A 126 -1.07 -1.90 -13.73
N LEU A 127 -1.58 -3.12 -13.49
CA LEU A 127 -0.96 -4.05 -12.55
C LEU A 127 0.44 -4.44 -13.03
N LYS A 128 1.37 -4.45 -12.12
CA LYS A 128 2.77 -4.82 -12.37
C LYS A 128 3.35 -5.58 -11.17
N LEU A 129 4.53 -6.14 -11.34
CA LEU A 129 5.24 -6.67 -10.17
C LEU A 129 5.76 -5.54 -9.29
N ASN A 130 5.81 -5.80 -8.00
CA ASN A 130 6.59 -4.99 -7.10
C ASN A 130 8.09 -5.08 -7.46
N ARG A 131 8.92 -4.27 -6.82
CA ARG A 131 10.38 -4.25 -7.11
C ARG A 131 11.09 -5.56 -6.78
N SER A 132 10.60 -6.30 -5.79
CA SER A 132 11.16 -7.62 -5.46
C SER A 132 10.75 -8.71 -6.46
N GLY A 133 9.77 -8.46 -7.32
CA GLY A 133 9.22 -9.46 -8.21
C GLY A 133 8.35 -10.53 -7.52
N MET A 134 8.10 -10.40 -6.22
CA MET A 134 7.46 -11.44 -5.41
C MET A 134 5.97 -11.24 -5.19
N SER A 135 5.45 -10.04 -5.43
CA SER A 135 4.03 -9.74 -5.32
C SER A 135 3.56 -8.78 -6.41
N VAL A 136 2.26 -8.73 -6.60
CA VAL A 136 1.63 -7.74 -7.47
C VAL A 136 1.74 -6.37 -6.80
N LYS A 137 2.19 -5.37 -7.54
CA LYS A 137 2.05 -3.98 -7.16
C LYS A 137 0.64 -3.54 -7.55
N TRP A 138 -0.19 -3.39 -6.55
CA TRP A 138 -1.58 -2.98 -6.69
C TRP A 138 -1.66 -1.51 -7.13
N VAL A 139 -2.65 -1.18 -7.93
CA VAL A 139 -3.05 0.20 -8.21
C VAL A 139 -3.83 0.76 -7.03
N CYS A 140 -4.81 -0.01 -6.54
CA CYS A 140 -5.53 0.28 -5.31
C CYS A 140 -5.00 -0.66 -4.21
N ASP A 141 -4.26 -0.13 -3.22
CA ASP A 141 -3.62 -0.95 -2.19
C ASP A 141 -4.65 -1.58 -1.25
N PRO A 142 -4.80 -2.93 -1.22
CA PRO A 142 -5.73 -3.59 -0.32
C PRO A 142 -5.35 -3.48 1.16
N VAL A 143 -4.08 -3.24 1.47
CA VAL A 143 -3.57 -3.14 2.85
C VAL A 143 -4.18 -1.95 3.57
N VAL A 144 -4.60 -0.92 2.84
CA VAL A 144 -5.26 0.26 3.39
C VAL A 144 -6.59 -0.07 4.11
N ALA A 145 -7.19 -1.24 3.87
CA ALA A 145 -8.36 -1.71 4.62
C ALA A 145 -8.09 -1.88 6.12
N ARG A 146 -6.84 -2.19 6.52
CA ARG A 146 -6.48 -2.45 7.91
C ARG A 146 -6.64 -1.20 8.77
N ASN A 147 -7.27 -1.35 9.94
CA ASN A 147 -7.45 -0.25 10.88
C ASN A 147 -6.14 0.32 11.44
N SER A 148 -5.09 -0.47 11.46
CA SER A 148 -3.75 -0.05 11.90
C SER A 148 -2.94 0.65 10.79
N GLN A 149 -3.41 0.66 9.54
CA GLN A 149 -2.69 1.30 8.44
C GLN A 149 -2.69 2.81 8.59
N LEU A 150 -1.52 3.42 8.43
CA LEU A 150 -1.38 4.87 8.40
C LEU A 150 -1.74 5.42 7.02
N ILE A 151 -2.42 6.55 7.05
CA ILE A 151 -2.71 7.37 5.88
C ILE A 151 -2.17 8.76 6.15
N TYR A 152 -1.22 9.19 5.33
CA TYR A 152 -0.62 10.52 5.45
C TYR A 152 -1.47 11.52 4.68
N ILE A 153 -2.07 12.46 5.40
CA ILE A 153 -3.02 13.45 4.85
C ILE A 153 -2.53 14.89 4.92
N SER A 154 -1.40 15.14 5.57
CA SER A 154 -0.81 16.48 5.60
C SER A 154 -0.21 16.85 4.25
N ALA A 155 -0.27 18.13 3.94
CA ALA A 155 0.54 18.67 2.86
C ALA A 155 2.03 18.38 3.13
N PRO A 156 2.78 17.96 2.11
CA PRO A 156 4.22 17.72 2.25
C PRO A 156 4.97 19.03 2.44
N GLU A 157 6.07 18.98 3.19
CA GLU A 157 7.09 20.02 3.16
C GLU A 157 8.00 19.77 1.95
N MET A 158 8.04 20.72 1.03
CA MET A 158 8.86 20.65 -0.19
C MET A 158 10.26 21.21 0.08
N VAL A 159 11.28 20.39 -0.15
CA VAL A 159 12.69 20.78 0.04
C VAL A 159 13.41 20.68 -1.30
N GLY A 160 13.87 21.85 -1.80
CA GLY A 160 14.63 21.92 -3.06
C GLY A 160 13.80 21.74 -4.34
N VAL A 161 12.48 21.67 -4.22
CA VAL A 161 11.54 21.54 -5.35
C VAL A 161 10.31 22.42 -5.12
N THR A 162 9.66 22.83 -6.20
CA THR A 162 8.40 23.58 -6.13
C THR A 162 7.22 22.64 -6.02
N ASP A 163 6.26 22.95 -5.15
CA ASP A 163 4.99 22.23 -5.09
C ASP A 163 4.22 22.41 -6.40
N PRO A 164 3.82 21.36 -7.10
CA PRO A 164 3.01 21.48 -8.30
C PRO A 164 1.59 22.01 -8.04
N PHE A 165 1.10 21.94 -6.81
CA PHE A 165 -0.18 22.52 -6.40
C PHE A 165 -0.04 24.01 -6.09
N VAL A 166 -1.08 24.78 -6.44
CA VAL A 166 -1.07 26.25 -6.21
C VAL A 166 -1.02 26.56 -4.72
N THR A 167 -1.81 25.85 -3.93
CA THR A 167 -1.83 25.94 -2.47
C THR A 167 -1.88 24.55 -1.83
N PRO A 168 -1.50 24.41 -0.56
CA PRO A 168 -1.69 23.14 0.17
C PRO A 168 -3.15 22.66 0.24
N ALA A 169 -4.11 23.59 0.21
CA ALA A 169 -5.54 23.28 0.20
C ALA A 169 -5.98 22.64 -1.13
N ASP A 170 -5.33 22.96 -2.23
CA ASP A 170 -5.64 22.40 -3.54
C ASP A 170 -5.32 20.90 -3.66
N ARG A 171 -4.60 20.33 -2.67
CA ARG A 171 -4.40 18.87 -2.55
C ARG A 171 -5.64 18.14 -2.08
N TRP A 172 -6.72 18.86 -1.79
CA TRP A 172 -7.98 18.32 -1.33
C TRP A 172 -9.12 18.71 -2.28
N ALA A 173 -10.05 17.78 -2.48
CA ALA A 173 -11.29 18.04 -3.19
C ALA A 173 -12.45 17.26 -2.55
N LEU A 174 -13.59 17.92 -2.41
CA LEU A 174 -14.86 17.24 -2.13
C LEU A 174 -15.56 16.99 -3.47
N VAL A 175 -15.67 15.73 -3.86
CA VAL A 175 -16.29 15.32 -5.12
C VAL A 175 -17.70 14.81 -4.81
N GLN A 176 -18.69 15.62 -5.18
CA GLN A 176 -20.10 15.35 -4.93
C GLN A 176 -20.58 14.16 -5.76
N GLY A 177 -21.34 13.28 -5.14
CA GLY A 177 -22.07 12.19 -5.78
C GLY A 177 -23.58 12.36 -5.61
N ALA A 178 -24.34 11.43 -6.17
CA ALA A 178 -25.79 11.40 -5.99
C ALA A 178 -26.19 11.03 -4.54
N THR A 179 -25.32 10.30 -3.83
CA THR A 179 -25.51 9.90 -2.43
C THR A 179 -24.35 10.36 -1.56
N PRO A 180 -24.58 10.71 -0.29
CA PRO A 180 -23.52 11.08 0.64
C PRO A 180 -22.70 9.88 1.12
N THR A 181 -23.26 8.67 1.07
CA THR A 181 -22.68 7.42 1.56
C THR A 181 -22.63 6.37 0.47
N CYS A 182 -21.76 5.37 0.66
CA CYS A 182 -21.59 4.25 -0.25
C CYS A 182 -22.16 2.97 0.39
N ASN A 183 -23.09 2.29 -0.31
CA ASN A 183 -23.58 0.98 0.09
C ASN A 183 -22.83 -0.15 -0.61
N LEU A 184 -21.87 -0.76 0.08
CA LEU A 184 -21.09 -1.88 -0.46
C LEU A 184 -21.79 -3.25 -0.34
N LEU A 185 -22.83 -3.40 0.46
CA LEU A 185 -23.46 -4.69 0.74
C LEU A 185 -23.80 -5.50 -0.53
N PRO A 186 -24.39 -4.91 -1.59
CA PRO A 186 -24.72 -5.66 -2.80
C PRO A 186 -23.50 -6.26 -3.50
N THR A 187 -22.33 -5.61 -3.40
CA THR A 187 -21.08 -6.08 -4.00
C THR A 187 -20.36 -7.11 -3.12
N LEU A 188 -20.51 -7.00 -1.80
CA LEU A 188 -19.91 -7.90 -0.83
C LEU A 188 -20.60 -9.26 -0.77
N VAL A 189 -21.91 -9.33 -0.98
CA VAL A 189 -22.70 -10.59 -0.98
C VAL A 189 -22.17 -11.56 -2.05
N ASN A 190 -21.74 -11.06 -3.20
CA ASN A 190 -21.24 -11.86 -4.32
C ASN A 190 -19.71 -12.07 -4.26
N LEU A 191 -19.03 -11.56 -3.24
CA LEU A 191 -17.60 -11.68 -3.10
C LEU A 191 -17.21 -13.08 -2.61
N VAL A 192 -16.48 -13.82 -3.43
CA VAL A 192 -15.90 -15.11 -3.07
C VAL A 192 -14.40 -14.93 -2.82
N PRO A 193 -13.93 -14.87 -1.57
CA PRO A 193 -12.52 -14.60 -1.24
C PRO A 193 -11.53 -15.54 -1.93
N ALA A 194 -11.87 -16.84 -2.01
CA ALA A 194 -11.03 -17.84 -2.67
C ALA A 194 -10.84 -17.56 -4.17
N THR A 195 -11.89 -17.09 -4.85
CA THR A 195 -11.80 -16.71 -6.27
C THR A 195 -10.89 -15.49 -6.47
N VAL A 196 -11.02 -14.48 -5.61
CA VAL A 196 -10.17 -13.29 -5.65
C VAL A 196 -8.70 -13.67 -5.45
N GLN A 197 -8.41 -14.54 -4.49
CA GLN A 197 -7.06 -15.03 -4.25
C GLN A 197 -6.51 -15.81 -5.44
N GLN A 198 -7.29 -16.71 -6.05
CA GLN A 198 -6.87 -17.45 -7.24
C GLN A 198 -6.54 -16.53 -8.43
N VAL A 199 -7.35 -15.49 -8.64
CA VAL A 199 -7.08 -14.49 -9.68
C VAL A 199 -5.78 -13.74 -9.38
N ALA A 200 -5.54 -13.33 -8.13
CA ALA A 200 -4.31 -12.66 -7.73
C ALA A 200 -3.07 -13.54 -7.94
N GLU A 201 -3.12 -14.81 -7.56
CA GLU A 201 -2.03 -15.77 -7.76
C GLU A 201 -1.74 -16.01 -9.25
N ARG A 202 -2.80 -16.14 -10.08
CA ARG A 202 -2.66 -16.26 -11.54
C ARG A 202 -2.03 -15.02 -12.13
N THR A 203 -2.50 -13.83 -11.77
CA THR A 203 -1.95 -12.55 -12.24
C THR A 203 -0.47 -12.41 -11.87
N LEU A 204 -0.10 -12.74 -10.64
CA LEU A 204 1.30 -12.76 -10.22
C LEU A 204 2.14 -13.70 -11.11
N SER A 205 1.64 -14.92 -11.37
CA SER A 205 2.32 -15.90 -12.21
C SER A 205 2.50 -15.39 -13.65
N GLU A 206 1.47 -14.79 -14.23
CA GLU A 206 1.49 -14.24 -15.60
C GLU A 206 2.46 -13.05 -15.71
N LEU A 207 2.43 -12.12 -14.75
CA LEU A 207 3.36 -10.99 -14.70
C LEU A 207 4.82 -11.47 -14.56
N ARG A 208 5.08 -12.48 -13.72
CA ARG A 208 6.43 -13.07 -13.58
C ARG A 208 6.88 -13.73 -14.88
N LYS A 209 6.00 -14.49 -15.52
CA LYS A 209 6.29 -15.15 -16.79
C LYS A 209 6.62 -14.13 -17.89
N SER A 210 5.89 -13.03 -17.96
CA SER A 210 6.13 -11.97 -18.97
C SER A 210 7.51 -11.31 -18.84
N LEU A 211 8.09 -11.35 -17.63
CA LEU A 211 9.44 -10.83 -17.34
C LEU A 211 10.53 -11.92 -17.35
N GLY A 212 10.20 -13.14 -17.79
CA GLY A 212 11.15 -14.26 -17.80
C GLY A 212 11.52 -14.80 -16.41
N LEU A 213 10.80 -14.41 -15.37
CA LEU A 213 11.04 -14.89 -14.01
C LEU A 213 10.41 -16.28 -13.82
N LYS A 214 11.08 -17.13 -13.02
CA LYS A 214 10.54 -18.46 -12.71
C LYS A 214 9.17 -18.34 -12.02
N THR A 215 8.22 -19.15 -12.45
CA THR A 215 6.94 -19.30 -11.76
C THR A 215 7.18 -20.11 -10.49
N LEU A 216 7.32 -19.43 -9.36
CA LEU A 216 7.44 -20.09 -8.07
C LEU A 216 6.04 -20.17 -7.46
N LYS A 217 5.70 -21.36 -6.94
CA LYS A 217 4.61 -21.43 -5.96
C LYS A 217 5.18 -20.82 -4.68
N PRO A 218 4.65 -19.68 -4.20
CA PRO A 218 5.14 -19.10 -2.97
C PRO A 218 5.06 -20.14 -1.84
N SER A 219 6.17 -20.39 -1.18
CA SER A 219 6.23 -21.25 -0.01
C SER A 219 6.34 -20.37 1.23
N TYR A 220 5.44 -20.57 2.18
CA TYR A 220 5.40 -19.80 3.40
C TYR A 220 5.55 -20.70 4.61
N ARG A 221 6.29 -20.24 5.64
CA ARG A 221 6.25 -20.80 6.98
C ARG A 221 5.65 -19.80 7.96
N ARG A 222 4.95 -20.30 8.96
CA ARG A 222 4.52 -19.47 10.08
C ARG A 222 5.67 -19.35 11.08
N MET A 223 5.99 -18.12 11.45
CA MET A 223 6.96 -17.81 12.49
C MET A 223 6.32 -16.95 13.56
N ASP A 224 6.73 -17.15 14.79
CA ASP A 224 6.40 -16.23 15.88
C ASP A 224 7.47 -15.13 15.89
N ILE A 225 7.03 -13.91 15.64
CA ILE A 225 7.89 -12.73 15.64
C ILE A 225 7.32 -11.77 16.67
N ASP A 226 7.99 -11.63 17.79
CA ASP A 226 7.57 -10.77 18.90
C ASP A 226 6.14 -11.08 19.41
N GLY A 227 5.75 -12.37 19.46
CA GLY A 227 4.43 -12.83 19.89
C GLY A 227 3.34 -12.74 18.82
N GLU A 228 3.66 -12.39 17.58
CA GLU A 228 2.74 -12.41 16.45
C GLU A 228 3.08 -13.54 15.48
N LYS A 229 2.05 -14.32 15.06
CA LYS A 229 2.22 -15.36 14.04
C LYS A 229 2.23 -14.72 12.65
N VAL A 230 3.42 -14.60 12.07
CA VAL A 230 3.66 -14.00 10.77
C VAL A 230 3.92 -15.08 9.72
N GLN A 231 3.40 -14.91 8.52
CA GLN A 231 3.75 -15.74 7.37
C GLN A 231 5.02 -15.18 6.72
N VAL A 232 6.07 -16.01 6.66
CA VAL A 232 7.36 -15.66 6.07
C VAL A 232 7.54 -16.43 4.77
N LEU A 233 7.87 -15.73 3.69
CA LEU A 233 8.18 -16.34 2.40
C LEU A 233 9.54 -17.05 2.49
N THR A 234 9.54 -18.36 2.22
CA THR A 234 10.73 -19.22 2.39
C THR A 234 11.48 -19.49 1.09
N ASN A 235 10.93 -19.08 -0.05
CA ASN A 235 11.57 -19.26 -1.36
C ASN A 235 11.54 -17.96 -2.19
N PRO A 236 12.13 -16.85 -1.65
CA PRO A 236 12.27 -15.62 -2.41
C PRO A 236 13.22 -15.81 -3.59
N ASP A 237 13.06 -14.97 -4.62
CA ASP A 237 14.09 -14.84 -5.66
C ASP A 237 15.36 -14.20 -5.08
N GLN A 238 16.48 -14.40 -5.78
CA GLN A 238 17.70 -13.65 -5.50
C GLN A 238 17.45 -12.16 -5.73
N LEU A 239 17.76 -11.35 -4.73
CA LEU A 239 17.51 -9.91 -4.74
C LEU A 239 18.83 -9.14 -4.72
N GLN A 240 18.90 -8.10 -5.53
CA GLN A 240 19.94 -7.08 -5.37
C GLN A 240 19.59 -6.21 -4.17
N MET A 241 20.49 -6.13 -3.21
CA MET A 241 20.31 -5.39 -1.98
C MET A 241 21.45 -4.39 -1.78
N THR A 242 21.09 -3.14 -1.51
CA THR A 242 22.05 -2.08 -1.19
C THR A 242 21.71 -1.49 0.17
N LEU A 243 22.69 -1.46 1.08
CA LEU A 243 22.53 -0.84 2.39
C LEU A 243 22.40 0.66 2.24
N ILE A 244 21.34 1.23 2.83
CA ILE A 244 21.07 2.67 2.81
C ILE A 244 21.59 3.34 4.09
N ARG A 245 21.25 2.75 5.24
CA ARG A 245 21.66 3.24 6.55
C ARG A 245 21.50 2.18 7.61
N THR A 246 22.20 2.35 8.72
CA THR A 246 22.02 1.58 9.95
C THR A 246 21.58 2.47 11.11
N THR A 247 20.89 1.89 12.06
CA THR A 247 20.63 2.45 13.39
C THR A 247 21.05 1.41 14.42
N ASP A 248 20.95 1.73 15.69
CA ASP A 248 21.31 0.79 16.78
C ASP A 248 20.56 -0.56 16.72
N LYS A 249 19.34 -0.57 16.12
CA LYS A 249 18.47 -1.75 16.07
C LYS A 249 18.20 -2.28 14.67
N TYR A 250 18.32 -1.44 13.64
CA TYR A 250 17.85 -1.78 12.29
C TYR A 250 18.85 -1.37 11.24
N ALA A 251 18.95 -2.20 10.20
CA ALA A 251 19.55 -1.83 8.94
C ALA A 251 18.46 -1.66 7.88
N TYR A 252 18.58 -0.62 7.09
CA TYR A 252 17.63 -0.25 6.04
C TYR A 252 18.25 -0.50 4.68
N TRP A 253 17.51 -1.21 3.85
CA TRP A 253 17.97 -1.69 2.57
C TRP A 253 17.13 -1.17 1.43
N ASN A 254 17.79 -0.99 0.31
CA ASN A 254 17.17 -0.84 -0.99
C ASN A 254 17.18 -2.22 -1.66
N ILE A 255 16.04 -2.65 -2.16
CA ILE A 255 15.89 -3.89 -2.92
C ILE A 255 15.65 -3.53 -4.38
N ASN A 256 16.43 -4.10 -5.30
CA ASN A 256 16.31 -3.96 -6.74
C ASN A 256 16.25 -2.49 -7.24
N GLY A 257 17.11 -1.61 -6.68
CA GLY A 257 17.32 -0.26 -7.21
C GLY A 257 16.21 0.75 -6.88
N GLY A 258 15.60 0.69 -5.72
CA GLY A 258 14.60 1.68 -5.27
C GLY A 258 15.10 2.53 -4.10
N ASP A 259 14.21 3.36 -3.54
CA ASP A 259 14.41 3.99 -2.24
C ASP A 259 14.39 2.93 -1.12
N SER A 260 14.75 3.31 0.11
CA SER A 260 14.70 2.39 1.26
C SER A 260 13.33 1.71 1.37
N ASN A 261 13.26 0.44 1.02
CA ASN A 261 12.00 -0.31 0.93
C ASN A 261 11.99 -1.57 1.79
N ALA A 262 13.06 -1.84 2.54
CA ALA A 262 13.13 -2.95 3.47
C ALA A 262 13.96 -2.61 4.70
N TYR A 263 13.68 -3.29 5.80
CA TYR A 263 14.49 -3.20 7.01
C TYR A 263 14.75 -4.59 7.60
N TYR A 264 15.82 -4.68 8.34
CA TYR A 264 16.31 -5.89 8.96
C TYR A 264 16.70 -5.61 10.41
N ASN A 265 16.27 -6.50 11.31
CA ASN A 265 16.66 -6.45 12.72
C ASN A 265 17.65 -7.56 13.02
N PRO A 266 18.97 -7.31 12.99
CA PRO A 266 19.99 -8.35 13.13
C PRO A 266 20.02 -8.99 14.52
N VAL A 267 19.59 -8.27 15.54
CA VAL A 267 19.61 -8.75 16.94
C VAL A 267 18.34 -9.52 17.29
N GLY A 268 17.18 -8.99 16.87
CA GLY A 268 15.89 -9.58 17.23
C GLY A 268 15.44 -10.72 16.33
N ASN A 269 15.67 -10.58 15.00
CA ASN A 269 15.21 -11.54 13.99
C ASN A 269 16.23 -11.68 12.85
N PRO A 270 17.38 -12.34 13.09
CA PRO A 270 18.49 -12.37 12.15
C PRO A 270 18.23 -13.12 10.84
N GLU A 271 17.15 -13.87 10.76
CA GLU A 271 16.81 -14.67 9.57
C GLU A 271 15.83 -13.99 8.62
N ILE A 272 15.23 -12.84 9.02
CA ILE A 272 14.07 -12.30 8.33
C ILE A 272 14.29 -10.84 7.97
N ILE A 273 13.98 -10.51 6.72
CA ILE A 273 13.89 -9.14 6.25
C ILE A 273 12.41 -8.73 6.10
N PHE A 274 12.08 -7.54 6.55
CA PHE A 274 10.75 -6.96 6.49
C PHE A 274 10.66 -5.93 5.37
N ASN A 275 9.55 -5.95 4.64
CA ASN A 275 9.25 -4.98 3.62
C ASN A 275 8.35 -3.88 4.18
N PHE A 276 8.66 -2.59 3.89
CA PHE A 276 7.84 -1.46 4.33
C PHE A 276 6.46 -1.39 3.67
N LYS A 277 6.27 -2.05 2.55
CA LYS A 277 5.01 -1.98 1.78
C LYS A 277 3.97 -3.03 2.18
N GLY A 278 4.08 -3.61 3.38
CA GLY A 278 3.08 -4.56 3.89
C GLY A 278 3.09 -5.93 3.22
N GLU A 279 4.09 -6.23 2.42
CA GLU A 279 4.33 -7.55 1.86
C GLU A 279 4.80 -8.52 2.94
N ALA A 280 4.60 -9.81 2.70
CA ALA A 280 5.11 -10.82 3.60
C ALA A 280 6.63 -10.67 3.77
N PRO A 281 7.16 -10.73 5.00
CA PRO A 281 8.59 -10.80 5.21
C PRO A 281 9.16 -12.07 4.56
N PHE A 282 10.43 -12.08 4.26
CA PHE A 282 11.09 -13.22 3.60
C PHE A 282 12.41 -13.59 4.25
N GLU A 283 12.84 -14.83 4.03
CA GLU A 283 14.11 -15.35 4.55
C GLU A 283 15.28 -14.65 3.88
N MET A 284 16.10 -13.96 4.68
CA MET A 284 17.21 -13.15 4.21
C MET A 284 18.30 -13.97 3.53
N LYS A 285 18.70 -15.09 4.12
CA LYS A 285 19.73 -15.98 3.55
C LYS A 285 19.40 -16.44 2.14
N ARG A 286 18.12 -16.73 1.88
CA ARG A 286 17.67 -17.16 0.55
C ARG A 286 17.53 -16.01 -0.44
N ALA A 287 17.16 -14.83 0.05
CA ALA A 287 17.04 -13.63 -0.78
C ALA A 287 18.42 -13.08 -1.20
N ASN A 288 19.38 -13.08 -0.29
CA ASN A 288 20.75 -12.64 -0.56
C ASN A 288 21.71 -13.21 0.50
N GLU A 289 22.42 -14.28 0.14
CA GLU A 289 23.31 -14.99 1.05
C GLU A 289 24.54 -14.16 1.44
N ASP A 290 25.06 -13.32 0.54
CA ASP A 290 26.24 -12.48 0.81
C ASP A 290 25.89 -11.43 1.87
N VAL A 291 24.73 -10.80 1.76
CA VAL A 291 24.24 -9.84 2.75
C VAL A 291 23.99 -10.53 4.09
N TYR A 292 23.41 -11.73 4.08
CA TYR A 292 23.20 -12.51 5.31
C TYR A 292 24.52 -12.85 6.01
N ASN A 293 25.51 -13.33 5.25
CA ASN A 293 26.82 -13.71 5.79
C ASN A 293 27.57 -12.48 6.32
N TRP A 294 27.54 -11.36 5.59
CA TRP A 294 28.11 -10.10 6.05
C TRP A 294 27.53 -9.68 7.42
N TYR A 295 26.22 -9.82 7.58
CA TYR A 295 25.55 -9.55 8.85
C TYR A 295 25.98 -10.49 9.97
N CYS A 296 26.00 -11.78 9.71
CA CYS A 296 26.48 -12.76 10.68
C CYS A 296 27.89 -12.47 11.18
N GLU A 297 28.75 -11.91 10.32
CA GLU A 297 30.09 -11.50 10.70
C GLU A 297 30.13 -10.25 11.57
N GLN A 298 29.33 -9.22 11.20
CA GLN A 298 29.29 -7.97 11.94
C GLN A 298 28.70 -8.11 13.36
N TYR A 299 27.78 -9.05 13.56
CA TYR A 299 27.02 -9.21 14.80
C TYR A 299 27.31 -10.51 15.56
N LYS A 300 28.31 -11.29 15.15
CA LYS A 300 28.78 -12.52 15.84
C LYS A 300 29.09 -12.32 17.33
N THR A 301 29.36 -11.12 17.76
CA THR A 301 29.69 -10.78 19.16
C THR A 301 28.48 -10.32 19.97
N GLN A 302 27.29 -10.23 19.39
CA GLN A 302 26.07 -9.75 20.04
C GLN A 302 24.96 -10.82 20.21
N ILE A 303 25.21 -12.07 19.74
CA ILE A 303 24.28 -13.20 19.86
C ILE A 303 24.77 -14.15 20.96
#